data_9dc66c702da24a5f92257854eef82442
#
_entry.id   9dc66c702da24a5f92257854eef82442
#
_cell.length_a   1.000
_cell.length_b   1.000
_cell.length_c   1.000
_cell.angle_alpha   90.00
_cell.angle_beta   90.00
_cell.angle_gamma   90.00
#
_symmetry.space_group_name_H-M   'P 1'
#
loop_
_entity.id
_entity.type
_entity.pdbx_description
1 polymer ?
#
loop_
_entity_poly.entity_id
_entity_poly.type
_entity_poly.pdbx_seq_one_letter_code
_entity_poly.pdbx_strand_id
1 'polypeptide(L)'
;HVSMADLAKALSARPPTRAPGTAVFLTADPEVAPVALLHNIKHNKVLHAQNIIVTVKNATSPHIAEEDRLSVVRIDDNFEWATLRFGYMETPDVPAALFGSGAIRQDKAGASFFIGRHMLSPSHEVGLPFWQDIIFIILQRNASDPTEFFQIPPGRVVELGTRVEI
;
A
#
# COMPACT_ATOMS: atom_id res chain seq x y z
N HIS A 1 -14.52 9.73 -4.57
CA HIS A 1 -13.49 9.31 -3.61
C HIS A 1 -14.16 9.01 -2.27
N VAL A 2 -13.87 7.86 -1.70
CA VAL A 2 -14.34 7.45 -0.37
C VAL A 2 -13.17 7.65 0.60
N SER A 3 -13.41 8.40 1.69
CA SER A 3 -12.38 8.55 2.72
C SER A 3 -12.19 7.27 3.52
N MET A 4 -10.98 7.02 4.02
CA MET A 4 -10.72 5.87 4.89
C MET A 4 -11.56 5.92 6.18
N ALA A 5 -11.80 7.11 6.72
CA ALA A 5 -12.62 7.28 7.93
C ALA A 5 -14.08 6.89 7.71
N ASP A 6 -14.67 7.30 6.60
CA ASP A 6 -16.06 6.94 6.26
C ASP A 6 -16.20 5.45 5.99
N LEU A 7 -15.22 4.85 5.31
CA LEU A 7 -15.20 3.42 5.06
C LEU A 7 -15.10 2.63 6.36
N ALA A 8 -14.18 2.98 7.25
CA ALA A 8 -14.00 2.33 8.54
C ALA A 8 -15.29 2.38 9.38
N LYS A 9 -15.96 3.54 9.42
CA LYS A 9 -17.25 3.71 10.10
C LYS A 9 -18.36 2.84 9.51
N ALA A 10 -18.44 2.77 8.19
CA ALA A 10 -19.43 1.94 7.50
C ALA A 10 -19.23 0.45 7.77
N LEU A 11 -17.97 -0.02 7.78
CA LEU A 11 -17.62 -1.42 8.05
C LEU A 11 -17.79 -1.81 9.52
N SER A 12 -17.63 -0.87 10.44
CA SER A 12 -17.94 -1.10 11.86
C SER A 12 -19.44 -1.28 12.10
N ALA A 13 -20.28 -0.60 11.30
CA ALA A 13 -21.75 -0.73 11.39
C ALA A 13 -22.25 -2.05 10.76
N ARG A 14 -21.56 -2.56 9.75
CA ARG A 14 -21.88 -3.83 9.04
C ARG A 14 -20.60 -4.59 8.76
N PRO A 15 -20.08 -5.34 9.75
CA PRO A 15 -18.83 -6.07 9.58
C PRO A 15 -18.95 -7.15 8.50
N PRO A 16 -18.06 -7.16 7.50
CA PRO A 16 -18.02 -8.20 6.50
C PRO A 16 -17.46 -9.51 7.07
N THR A 17 -17.60 -10.58 6.29
CA THR A 17 -16.96 -11.87 6.62
C THR A 17 -15.45 -11.70 6.73
N ARG A 18 -14.84 -12.30 7.75
CA ARG A 18 -13.40 -12.28 7.97
C ARG A 18 -12.71 -13.47 7.35
N ALA A 19 -11.71 -13.22 6.52
CA ALA A 19 -10.78 -14.25 6.06
C ALA A 19 -9.53 -14.26 6.96
N PRO A 20 -8.91 -15.43 7.22
CA PRO A 20 -7.65 -15.49 7.92
C PRO A 20 -6.53 -14.83 7.11
N GLY A 21 -5.48 -14.38 7.81
CA GLY A 21 -4.31 -13.77 7.20
C GLY A 21 -4.32 -12.25 7.21
N THR A 22 -3.28 -11.70 6.61
CA THR A 22 -3.04 -10.27 6.52
C THR A 22 -3.24 -9.79 5.09
N ALA A 23 -4.03 -8.75 4.90
CA ALA A 23 -4.12 -8.01 3.64
C ALA A 23 -3.33 -6.71 3.72
N VAL A 24 -2.45 -6.49 2.77
CA VAL A 24 -1.65 -5.27 2.63
C VAL A 24 -2.11 -4.53 1.39
N PHE A 25 -2.66 -3.35 1.54
CA PHE A 25 -3.15 -2.51 0.45
C PHE A 25 -2.18 -1.35 0.22
N LEU A 26 -1.46 -1.37 -0.91
CA LEU A 26 -0.57 -0.28 -1.27
C LEU A 26 -1.37 0.89 -1.85
N THR A 27 -1.09 2.09 -1.39
CA THR A 27 -1.71 3.33 -1.89
C THR A 27 -0.70 4.48 -1.91
N ALA A 28 -0.86 5.37 -2.89
CA ALA A 28 -0.10 6.61 -2.94
C ALA A 28 -0.73 7.71 -2.07
N ASP A 29 -2.06 7.67 -1.92
CA ASP A 29 -2.82 8.66 -1.16
C ASP A 29 -3.35 8.04 0.14
N PRO A 30 -2.88 8.55 1.26
CA PRO A 30 -3.26 8.03 2.56
C PRO A 30 -4.69 8.38 3.00
N GLU A 31 -5.27 9.45 2.52
CA GLU A 31 -6.59 9.90 2.96
C GLU A 31 -7.74 9.19 2.23
N VAL A 32 -7.43 8.60 1.08
CA VAL A 32 -8.41 7.93 0.21
C VAL A 32 -8.35 6.42 0.39
N ALA A 33 -9.50 5.79 0.51
CA ALA A 33 -9.58 4.33 0.55
C ALA A 33 -9.01 3.72 -0.72
N PRO A 34 -8.04 2.78 -0.62
CA PRO A 34 -7.45 2.13 -1.78
C PRO A 34 -8.52 1.48 -2.65
N VAL A 35 -8.45 1.68 -3.97
CA VAL A 35 -9.40 1.09 -4.91
C VAL A 35 -9.43 -0.43 -4.77
N ALA A 36 -8.28 -1.06 -4.55
CA ALA A 36 -8.17 -2.48 -4.31
C ALA A 36 -8.96 -2.94 -3.08
N LEU A 37 -8.94 -2.17 -1.98
CA LEU A 37 -9.73 -2.44 -0.78
C LEU A 37 -11.23 -2.32 -1.08
N LEU A 38 -11.65 -1.24 -1.75
CA LEU A 38 -13.05 -1.02 -2.12
C LEU A 38 -13.59 -2.15 -3.01
N HIS A 39 -12.80 -2.59 -3.99
CA HIS A 39 -13.16 -3.73 -4.86
C HIS A 39 -13.28 -5.03 -4.08
N ASN A 40 -12.32 -5.30 -3.18
CA ASN A 40 -12.36 -6.51 -2.34
C ASN A 40 -13.63 -6.55 -1.48
N ILE A 41 -13.99 -5.43 -0.86
CA ILE A 41 -15.20 -5.33 -0.04
C ILE A 41 -16.46 -5.44 -0.91
N LYS A 42 -16.52 -4.73 -2.04
CA LYS A 42 -17.70 -4.68 -2.90
C LYS A 42 -18.00 -6.03 -3.55
N HIS A 43 -17.00 -6.71 -4.07
CA HIS A 43 -17.17 -7.91 -4.89
C HIS A 43 -17.00 -9.19 -4.08
N ASN A 44 -15.99 -9.27 -3.24
CA ASN A 44 -15.71 -10.46 -2.44
C ASN A 44 -16.45 -10.45 -1.09
N LYS A 45 -16.90 -9.27 -0.62
CA LYS A 45 -17.59 -9.08 0.68
C LYS A 45 -16.80 -9.63 1.87
N VAL A 46 -15.49 -9.60 1.76
CA VAL A 46 -14.54 -10.16 2.72
C VAL A 46 -13.56 -9.08 3.15
N LEU A 47 -13.22 -9.10 4.43
CA LEU A 47 -12.13 -8.35 5.02
C LEU A 47 -11.19 -9.34 5.71
N HIS A 48 -9.88 -9.16 5.62
CA HIS A 48 -8.94 -10.06 6.29
C HIS A 48 -8.95 -9.83 7.82
N ALA A 49 -8.41 -10.78 8.55
CA ALA A 49 -8.27 -10.66 10.00
C ALA A 49 -7.43 -9.43 10.37
N GLN A 50 -6.36 -9.18 9.59
CA GLN A 50 -5.54 -7.98 9.71
C GLN A 50 -5.51 -7.26 8.35
N ASN A 51 -5.73 -5.95 8.34
CA ASN A 51 -5.70 -5.14 7.14
C ASN A 51 -4.80 -3.93 7.35
N ILE A 52 -3.79 -3.79 6.50
CA ILE A 52 -2.76 -2.77 6.59
C ILE A 52 -2.80 -1.93 5.32
N ILE A 53 -3.00 -0.62 5.48
CA ILE A 53 -2.87 0.34 4.38
C ILE A 53 -1.42 0.83 4.38
N VAL A 54 -0.72 0.63 3.28
CA VAL A 54 0.69 0.99 3.17
C VAL A 54 0.90 2.13 2.19
N THR A 55 1.57 3.16 2.66
CA THR A 55 2.09 4.23 1.81
C THR A 55 3.62 4.20 1.82
N VAL A 56 4.22 4.17 0.64
CA VAL A 56 5.67 4.23 0.48
C VAL A 56 6.07 5.66 0.15
N LYS A 57 7.00 6.21 0.93
CA LYS A 57 7.55 7.57 0.75
C LYS A 57 9.06 7.49 0.51
N ASN A 58 9.53 8.24 -0.46
CA ASN A 58 10.96 8.42 -0.67
C ASN A 58 11.45 9.64 0.08
N ALA A 59 12.58 9.48 0.76
CA ALA A 59 13.25 10.56 1.46
C ALA A 59 14.28 11.25 0.57
N THR A 60 14.62 12.47 0.95
CA THR A 60 15.68 13.25 0.29
C THR A 60 17.09 12.82 0.72
N SER A 61 17.20 11.95 1.73
CA SER A 61 18.47 11.36 2.18
C SER A 61 18.77 10.08 1.41
N PRO A 62 20.07 9.71 1.25
CA PRO A 62 20.44 8.48 0.53
C PRO A 62 19.94 7.22 1.23
N HIS A 63 19.99 7.21 2.54
CA HIS A 63 19.55 6.08 3.39
C HIS A 63 18.71 6.57 4.54
N ILE A 64 17.80 5.70 5.02
CA ILE A 64 16.95 5.94 6.19
C ILE A 64 17.37 4.99 7.32
N ALA A 65 17.50 5.52 8.54
CA ALA A 65 17.73 4.69 9.72
C ALA A 65 16.53 3.74 9.95
N GLU A 66 16.81 2.55 10.44
CA GLU A 66 15.78 1.51 10.63
C GLU A 66 14.65 1.97 11.57
N GLU A 67 14.96 2.78 12.57
CA GLU A 67 14.00 3.37 13.50
C GLU A 67 13.02 4.35 12.84
N ASP A 68 13.44 5.00 11.75
CA ASP A 68 12.62 5.98 11.00
C ASP A 68 11.92 5.36 9.76
N ARG A 69 12.23 4.09 9.45
CA ARG A 69 11.74 3.41 8.26
C ARG A 69 10.26 3.14 8.29
N LEU A 70 9.72 2.69 9.41
CA LEU A 70 8.32 2.31 9.57
C LEU A 70 7.64 3.15 10.63
N SER A 71 6.54 3.77 10.26
CA SER A 71 5.60 4.41 11.19
C SER A 71 4.25 3.77 11.04
N VAL A 72 3.65 3.33 12.16
CA VAL A 72 2.35 2.66 12.18
C VAL A 72 1.36 3.47 13.01
N VAL A 73 0.18 3.72 12.45
CA VAL A 73 -0.93 4.38 13.12
C VAL A 73 -2.16 3.49 13.03
N ARG A 74 -2.79 3.19 14.15
CA ARG A 74 -4.05 2.46 14.17
C ARG A 74 -5.18 3.41 13.77
N ILE A 75 -5.95 3.04 12.73
CA ILE A 75 -7.11 3.81 12.28
C ILE A 75 -8.34 3.42 13.12
N ASP A 76 -8.61 2.11 13.20
CA ASP A 76 -9.68 1.52 14.01
C ASP A 76 -9.35 0.05 14.34
N ASP A 77 -10.35 -0.72 14.75
CA ASP A 77 -10.17 -2.16 15.04
C ASP A 77 -9.95 -3.01 13.78
N ASN A 78 -10.19 -2.47 12.60
CA ASN A 78 -10.11 -3.18 11.32
C ASN A 78 -8.84 -2.84 10.54
N PHE A 79 -8.32 -1.61 10.71
CA PHE A 79 -7.28 -1.07 9.85
C PHE A 79 -6.12 -0.44 10.62
N GLU A 80 -4.93 -0.74 10.17
CA GLU A 80 -3.69 -0.08 10.54
C GLU A 80 -3.15 0.64 9.31
N TRP A 81 -2.52 1.76 9.55
CA TRP A 81 -1.83 2.52 8.53
C TRP A 81 -0.34 2.48 8.76
N ALA A 82 0.40 2.00 7.79
CA ALA A 82 1.84 1.96 7.80
C ALA A 82 2.42 2.92 6.75
N THR A 83 3.31 3.78 7.17
CA THR A 83 4.13 4.60 6.27
C THR A 83 5.54 4.04 6.27
N LEU A 84 5.99 3.60 5.11
CA LEU A 84 7.36 3.17 4.86
C LEU A 84 8.16 4.28 4.21
N ARG A 85 9.38 4.51 4.70
CA ARG A 85 10.31 5.49 4.14
C ARG A 85 11.56 4.80 3.64
N PHE A 86 11.99 5.17 2.44
CA PHE A 86 13.23 4.69 1.84
C PHE A 86 14.07 5.88 1.37
N GLY A 87 15.38 5.77 1.52
CA GLY A 87 16.31 6.72 0.93
C GLY A 87 16.39 6.55 -0.59
N TYR A 88 16.83 7.59 -1.29
CA TYR A 88 16.87 7.56 -2.75
C TYR A 88 17.91 6.58 -3.33
N MET A 89 18.86 6.06 -2.53
CA MET A 89 19.83 5.01 -2.90
C MET A 89 19.41 3.61 -2.44
N GLU A 90 18.28 3.50 -1.75
CA GLU A 90 17.79 2.21 -1.27
C GLU A 90 16.82 1.58 -2.27
N THR A 91 16.86 0.25 -2.37
CA THR A 91 15.84 -0.50 -3.09
C THR A 91 14.69 -0.81 -2.13
N PRO A 92 13.45 -0.40 -2.44
CA PRO A 92 12.33 -0.58 -1.53
C PRO A 92 11.90 -2.06 -1.45
N ASP A 93 12.24 -2.70 -0.33
CA ASP A 93 11.72 -4.03 0.02
C ASP A 93 10.55 -3.85 1.01
N VAL A 94 9.34 -3.78 0.48
CA VAL A 94 8.14 -3.53 1.27
C VAL A 94 7.85 -4.64 2.26
N PRO A 95 7.88 -5.94 1.90
CA PRO A 95 7.66 -7.02 2.86
C PRO A 95 8.65 -7.01 4.03
N ALA A 96 9.94 -6.88 3.74
CA ALA A 96 10.98 -6.84 4.77
C ALA A 96 10.85 -5.62 5.69
N ALA A 97 10.61 -4.43 5.11
CA ALA A 97 10.44 -3.19 5.88
C ALA A 97 9.17 -3.20 6.74
N LEU A 98 8.09 -3.83 6.27
CA LEU A 98 6.81 -3.87 6.98
C LEU A 98 6.83 -4.83 8.16
N PHE A 99 7.40 -6.02 7.99
CA PHE A 99 7.35 -7.10 8.98
C PHE A 99 8.67 -7.34 9.71
N GLY A 100 9.78 -6.85 9.18
CA GLY A 100 11.12 -7.15 9.68
C GLY A 100 11.41 -6.60 11.08
N SER A 101 10.84 -5.45 11.44
CA SER A 101 11.02 -4.84 12.76
C SER A 101 10.20 -5.53 13.87
N GLY A 102 9.20 -6.34 13.52
CA GLY A 102 8.25 -6.94 14.45
C GLY A 102 7.20 -5.97 15.01
N ALA A 103 7.20 -4.69 14.57
CA ALA A 103 6.18 -3.71 14.94
C ALA A 103 4.79 -4.12 14.42
N ILE A 104 4.76 -4.73 13.24
CA ILE A 104 3.57 -5.38 12.69
C ILE A 104 3.84 -6.88 12.65
N ARG A 105 3.01 -7.65 13.33
CA ARG A 105 3.10 -9.12 13.31
C ARG A 105 2.33 -9.65 12.11
N GLN A 106 3.02 -10.40 11.27
CA GLN A 106 2.38 -11.12 10.18
C GLN A 106 1.57 -12.28 10.73
N ASP A 107 0.32 -12.43 10.27
CA ASP A 107 -0.50 -13.59 10.58
C ASP A 107 0.16 -14.89 10.05
N LYS A 108 -0.04 -16.01 10.78
CA LYS A 108 0.47 -17.33 10.38
C LYS A 108 -0.03 -17.79 9.01
N ALA A 109 -1.21 -17.31 8.58
CA ALA A 109 -1.76 -17.57 7.25
C ALA A 109 -1.04 -16.79 6.13
N GLY A 110 -0.11 -15.90 6.51
CA GLY A 110 0.68 -15.10 5.59
C GLY A 110 0.01 -13.80 5.18
N ALA A 111 0.71 -13.01 4.37
CA ALA A 111 0.23 -11.74 3.85
C ALA A 111 -0.04 -11.82 2.34
N SER A 112 -1.11 -11.18 1.91
CA SER A 112 -1.42 -10.91 0.50
C SER A 112 -1.33 -9.42 0.23
N PHE A 113 -0.67 -9.05 -0.86
CA PHE A 113 -0.44 -7.66 -1.24
C PHE A 113 -1.37 -7.28 -2.38
N PHE A 114 -2.16 -6.24 -2.17
CA PHE A 114 -3.11 -5.73 -3.13
C PHE A 114 -2.58 -4.43 -3.73
N ILE A 115 -2.39 -4.41 -5.05
CA ILE A 115 -1.86 -3.28 -5.80
C ILE A 115 -2.88 -2.84 -6.83
N GLY A 116 -3.24 -1.55 -6.82
CA GLY A 116 -4.05 -0.96 -7.88
C GLY A 116 -3.18 -0.49 -9.05
N ARG A 117 -3.55 -0.79 -10.28
CA ARG A 117 -2.81 -0.36 -11.49
C ARG A 117 -2.61 1.16 -11.60
N HIS A 118 -3.44 1.95 -10.94
CA HIS A 118 -3.35 3.42 -10.97
C HIS A 118 -2.31 4.01 -10.02
N MET A 119 -1.57 3.20 -9.25
CA MET A 119 -0.47 3.73 -8.41
C MET A 119 0.67 4.37 -9.21
N LEU A 120 0.73 4.12 -10.51
CA LEU A 120 1.82 4.57 -11.38
C LEU A 120 1.38 5.67 -12.38
N SER A 121 0.17 6.22 -12.24
CA SER A 121 -0.24 7.34 -13.09
C SER A 121 0.39 8.63 -12.58
N PRO A 122 1.20 9.33 -13.41
CA PRO A 122 1.70 10.64 -13.03
C PRO A 122 0.52 11.61 -12.92
N SER A 123 0.23 12.09 -11.73
CA SER A 123 -0.57 13.28 -11.61
C SER A 123 0.26 14.45 -12.12
N HIS A 124 -0.14 15.01 -13.25
CA HIS A 124 0.40 16.26 -13.79
C HIS A 124 -0.02 17.44 -12.90
N GLU A 125 0.32 17.42 -11.64
CA GLU A 125 0.26 18.61 -10.81
C GLU A 125 1.61 19.31 -10.86
N VAL A 126 1.58 20.47 -11.49
CA VAL A 126 2.69 21.41 -11.58
C VAL A 126 3.15 21.75 -10.17
N GLY A 127 4.34 21.30 -9.78
CA GLY A 127 4.92 21.60 -8.48
C GLY A 127 5.50 20.40 -7.70
N LEU A 128 5.61 19.24 -8.33
CA LEU A 128 6.21 18.07 -7.70
C LEU A 128 7.73 18.27 -7.47
N PRO A 129 8.27 17.87 -6.31
CA PRO A 129 9.70 17.93 -6.06
C PRO A 129 10.46 17.08 -7.08
N PHE A 130 11.61 17.56 -7.55
CA PHE A 130 12.51 16.98 -8.54
C PHE A 130 12.76 15.46 -8.41
N TRP A 131 12.68 14.90 -7.22
CA TRP A 131 12.88 13.48 -6.95
C TRP A 131 11.70 12.59 -7.39
N GLN A 132 10.48 13.11 -7.48
CA GLN A 132 9.33 12.36 -8.00
C GLN A 132 9.45 12.16 -9.51
N ASP A 133 10.05 13.12 -10.21
CA ASP A 133 10.37 12.99 -11.63
C ASP A 133 11.43 11.90 -11.87
N ILE A 134 12.40 11.75 -10.96
CA ILE A 134 13.42 10.69 -11.07
C ILE A 134 12.79 9.30 -10.92
N ILE A 135 11.88 9.12 -9.97
CA ILE A 135 11.17 7.84 -9.81
C ILE A 135 10.29 7.57 -11.04
N PHE A 136 9.60 8.58 -11.53
CA PHE A 136 8.80 8.46 -12.75
C PHE A 136 9.65 8.06 -13.94
N ILE A 137 10.81 8.67 -14.12
CA ILE A 137 11.76 8.35 -15.19
C ILE A 137 12.32 6.93 -15.04
N ILE A 138 12.63 6.49 -13.82
CA ILE A 138 13.12 5.13 -13.56
C ILE A 138 12.02 4.11 -13.83
N LEU A 139 10.80 4.33 -13.36
CA LEU A 139 9.65 3.46 -13.61
C LEU A 139 9.27 3.42 -15.09
N GLN A 140 9.31 4.57 -15.77
CA GLN A 140 9.00 4.67 -17.20
C GLN A 140 10.11 4.05 -18.08
N ARG A 141 11.38 4.16 -17.70
CA ARG A 141 12.50 3.57 -18.44
C ARG A 141 12.60 2.05 -18.31
N ASN A 142 12.21 1.50 -17.16
CA ASN A 142 12.35 0.06 -16.92
C ASN A 142 11.05 -0.70 -17.18
N ALA A 143 9.89 -0.04 -17.36
CA ALA A 143 8.58 -0.70 -17.45
C ALA A 143 8.43 -1.82 -16.38
N SER A 144 9.09 -1.64 -15.23
CA SER A 144 9.16 -2.64 -14.18
C SER A 144 7.78 -2.79 -13.56
N ASP A 145 7.36 -4.03 -13.43
CA ASP A 145 6.18 -4.39 -12.68
C ASP A 145 6.29 -3.82 -11.25
N PRO A 146 5.27 -3.12 -10.72
CA PRO A 146 5.26 -2.64 -9.35
C PRO A 146 5.59 -3.70 -8.32
N THR A 147 5.21 -4.94 -8.59
CA THR A 147 5.51 -6.12 -7.79
C THR A 147 7.02 -6.34 -7.66
N GLU A 148 7.72 -6.26 -8.75
CA GLU A 148 9.18 -6.42 -8.81
C GLU A 148 9.89 -5.22 -8.17
N PHE A 149 9.41 -4.00 -8.42
CA PHE A 149 9.97 -2.78 -7.84
C PHE A 149 9.92 -2.78 -6.30
N PHE A 150 8.81 -3.20 -5.71
CA PHE A 150 8.63 -3.29 -4.25
C PHE A 150 9.07 -4.62 -3.65
N GLN A 151 9.72 -5.48 -4.44
CA GLN A 151 10.19 -6.81 -4.04
C GLN A 151 9.12 -7.70 -3.40
N ILE A 152 7.89 -7.57 -3.87
CA ILE A 152 6.77 -8.36 -3.37
C ILE A 152 6.80 -9.75 -4.01
N PRO A 153 6.68 -10.84 -3.23
CA PRO A 153 6.66 -12.18 -3.79
C PRO A 153 5.53 -12.38 -4.79
N PRO A 154 5.79 -12.83 -6.04
CA PRO A 154 4.77 -12.92 -7.10
C PRO A 154 3.56 -13.78 -6.72
N GLY A 155 3.77 -14.82 -5.92
CA GLY A 155 2.69 -15.69 -5.43
C GLY A 155 1.81 -15.08 -4.33
N ARG A 156 2.08 -13.85 -3.93
CA ARG A 156 1.36 -13.13 -2.86
C ARG A 156 0.76 -11.81 -3.31
N VAL A 157 0.80 -11.52 -4.60
CA VAL A 157 0.26 -10.28 -5.19
C VAL A 157 -1.10 -10.52 -5.81
N VAL A 158 -2.01 -9.59 -5.54
CA VAL A 158 -3.29 -9.46 -6.21
C VAL A 158 -3.31 -8.10 -6.89
N GLU A 159 -3.21 -8.09 -8.21
CA GLU A 159 -3.35 -6.88 -9.01
C GLU A 159 -4.80 -6.64 -9.38
N LEU A 160 -5.29 -5.44 -9.13
CA LEU A 160 -6.64 -5.03 -9.48
C LEU A 160 -6.58 -3.91 -10.52
N GLY A 161 -7.03 -4.23 -11.73
CA GLY A 161 -7.23 -3.26 -12.81
C GLY A 161 -8.67 -2.74 -12.82
N THR A 162 -8.85 -1.41 -12.79
CA THR A 162 -10.14 -0.79 -13.10
C THR A 162 -10.19 -0.42 -14.58
N ARG A 163 -11.24 -0.85 -15.27
CA ARG A 163 -11.52 -0.39 -16.64
C ARG A 163 -12.20 0.97 -16.53
N VAL A 164 -11.53 2.01 -17.00
CA VAL A 164 -12.14 3.32 -17.18
C VAL A 164 -12.71 3.35 -18.60
N GLU A 165 -14.03 3.45 -18.73
CA GLU A 165 -14.65 3.81 -20.00
C GLU A 165 -14.50 5.32 -20.17
N ILE A 166 -13.87 5.72 -21.27
CA ILE A 166 -13.70 7.12 -21.69
C ILE A 166 -14.95 7.53 -22.48
#